data_20628d556d8d892bb3dac4814239571d
#
_entry.id   20628d556d8d892bb3dac4814239571d
#
_cell.length_a   1.000
_cell.length_b   1.000
_cell.length_c   1.000
_cell.angle_alpha   90.00
_cell.angle_beta   90.00
_cell.angle_gamma   90.00
#
_symmetry.space_group_name_H-M   'P 1'
#
loop_
_entity.id
_entity.type
_entity.pdbx_description
1 polymer ?
#
loop_
_entity_poly.entity_id
_entity_poly.type
_entity_poly.pdbx_seq_one_letter_code
_entity_poly.pdbx_strand_id
1 'polypeptide(L)'
;MDYILNTLSNLIAQTAFMNLTFGNLIMIFVAFIFLYLAIKKGFEPLLLVPIAFGMLLVNIYPDIMLRPENSANGVGGLLHYFYVLDEWSILPSLIFMGVGAQTDFGPLIANPKSFLLGAAAQFGIYAAYFIAIFMGFNDKAAAAISIIGGADGPTSIFLAGKLGQTEYLGPIAVAAYSYMALVPIIQPPIMKFFTTDEEKRIKMEQLRPVSQLEKILFPIIVTVVVCLILPTTAPLVGMLMLGNLFKESGVVKQLTETAANAMMYIVVILLGTSVGATTSAEAFLKVTTLKIVALGLIAFAFGTLAGVIFGKVMCKVTGGKVNPLIGSAGVSAVPMAARVSQKVGAEYDPTNFLLMHAMGPNVAGVIGTAVAAGTFMAIFGIV
;
A
#
# COMPACT_ATOMS: atom_id res chain seq x y z
N MET A 1 25.63 -49.94 12.01
CA MET A 1 26.44 -48.97 11.24
C MET A 1 25.60 -48.34 10.13
N ASP A 2 24.88 -49.16 9.36
CA ASP A 2 24.03 -48.68 8.23
C ASP A 2 22.90 -47.72 8.60
N TYR A 3 22.27 -47.91 9.77
CA TYR A 3 21.24 -46.97 10.26
C TYR A 3 21.79 -45.59 10.47
N ILE A 4 22.97 -45.45 11.09
CA ILE A 4 23.64 -44.18 11.35
C ILE A 4 24.06 -43.52 10.04
N LEU A 5 24.63 -44.29 9.12
CA LEU A 5 25.06 -43.80 7.81
C LEU A 5 23.85 -43.31 6.98
N ASN A 6 22.75 -44.09 6.98
CA ASN A 6 21.50 -43.68 6.32
C ASN A 6 20.89 -42.43 6.97
N THR A 7 20.90 -42.32 8.29
CA THR A 7 20.40 -41.15 9.00
C THR A 7 21.25 -39.92 8.66
N LEU A 8 22.58 -40.01 8.65
CA LEU A 8 23.48 -38.93 8.29
C LEU A 8 23.32 -38.53 6.80
N SER A 9 23.19 -39.51 5.92
CA SER A 9 22.94 -39.29 4.49
C SER A 9 21.60 -38.55 4.29
N ASN A 10 20.55 -38.95 4.98
CA ASN A 10 19.25 -38.29 4.94
C ASN A 10 19.30 -36.87 5.49
N LEU A 11 20.03 -36.64 6.59
CA LEU A 11 20.23 -35.30 7.13
C LEU A 11 20.95 -34.38 6.14
N ILE A 12 22.00 -34.88 5.49
CA ILE A 12 22.73 -34.10 4.47
C ILE A 12 21.80 -33.81 3.27
N ALA A 13 21.07 -34.80 2.80
CA ALA A 13 20.12 -34.63 1.69
C ALA A 13 18.99 -33.64 1.99
N GLN A 14 18.59 -33.50 3.26
CA GLN A 14 17.59 -32.54 3.71
C GLN A 14 18.14 -31.11 3.92
N THR A 15 19.46 -30.93 3.84
CA THR A 15 20.01 -29.56 3.95
C THR A 15 19.58 -28.71 2.77
N ALA A 16 19.28 -27.44 3.02
CA ALA A 16 18.94 -26.49 1.96
C ALA A 16 20.05 -26.39 0.89
N PHE A 17 21.32 -26.57 1.28
CA PHE A 17 22.46 -26.54 0.36
C PHE A 17 22.36 -27.54 -0.79
N MET A 18 21.74 -28.68 -0.58
CA MET A 18 21.56 -29.73 -1.61
C MET A 18 20.37 -29.44 -2.54
N ASN A 19 19.45 -28.58 -2.10
CA ASN A 19 18.15 -28.33 -2.76
C ASN A 19 18.05 -26.89 -3.34
N LEU A 20 19.04 -26.02 -3.07
CA LEU A 20 19.03 -24.64 -3.58
C LEU A 20 19.21 -24.60 -5.10
N THR A 21 18.29 -23.97 -5.79
CA THR A 21 18.41 -23.65 -7.21
C THR A 21 19.13 -22.32 -7.41
N PHE A 22 19.61 -22.05 -8.63
CA PHE A 22 20.16 -20.73 -8.98
C PHE A 22 19.14 -19.62 -8.80
N GLY A 23 17.85 -19.87 -9.08
CA GLY A 23 16.76 -18.93 -8.82
C GLY A 23 16.63 -18.58 -7.34
N ASN A 24 16.71 -19.58 -6.44
CA ASN A 24 16.69 -19.32 -5.00
C ASN A 24 17.83 -18.43 -4.54
N LEU A 25 19.06 -18.63 -5.09
CA LEU A 25 20.20 -17.78 -4.77
C LEU A 25 19.98 -16.32 -5.20
N ILE A 26 19.37 -16.10 -6.39
CA ILE A 26 18.99 -14.75 -6.85
C ILE A 26 18.00 -14.13 -5.88
N MET A 27 16.95 -14.85 -5.46
CA MET A 27 15.93 -14.32 -4.57
C MET A 27 16.47 -14.07 -3.15
N ILE A 28 17.36 -14.89 -2.64
CA ILE A 28 18.08 -14.65 -1.39
C ILE A 28 18.88 -13.35 -1.49
N PHE A 29 19.57 -13.13 -2.61
CA PHE A 29 20.31 -11.88 -2.85
C PHE A 29 19.38 -10.66 -2.92
N VAL A 30 18.22 -10.79 -3.59
CA VAL A 30 17.17 -9.75 -3.61
C VAL A 30 16.66 -9.45 -2.20
N ALA A 31 16.45 -10.48 -1.37
CA ALA A 31 16.06 -10.30 0.02
C ALA A 31 17.11 -9.51 0.82
N PHE A 32 18.40 -9.77 0.61
CA PHE A 32 19.47 -8.97 1.24
C PHE A 32 19.49 -7.51 0.76
N ILE A 33 19.20 -7.26 -0.51
CA ILE A 33 19.04 -5.88 -1.01
C ILE A 33 17.88 -5.19 -0.28
N PHE A 34 16.73 -5.84 -0.14
CA PHE A 34 15.58 -5.27 0.55
C PHE A 34 15.87 -5.02 2.03
N LEU A 35 16.53 -5.95 2.72
CA LEU A 35 16.99 -5.73 4.10
C LEU A 35 17.95 -4.54 4.20
N TYR A 36 18.88 -4.42 3.27
CA TYR A 36 19.80 -3.26 3.23
C TYR A 36 19.05 -1.94 3.03
N LEU A 37 18.08 -1.90 2.11
CA LEU A 37 17.27 -0.71 1.87
C LEU A 37 16.44 -0.35 3.09
N ALA A 38 15.83 -1.33 3.76
CA ALA A 38 15.06 -1.12 4.96
C ALA A 38 15.91 -0.63 6.14
N ILE A 39 17.01 -1.36 6.44
CA ILE A 39 17.81 -1.14 7.65
C ILE A 39 18.75 0.06 7.49
N LYS A 40 19.47 0.13 6.36
CA LYS A 40 20.50 1.17 6.15
C LYS A 40 19.95 2.46 5.56
N LYS A 41 18.96 2.35 4.66
CA LYS A 41 18.37 3.51 3.99
C LYS A 41 17.07 4.00 4.65
N GLY A 42 16.49 3.24 5.57
CA GLY A 42 15.26 3.60 6.28
C GLY A 42 14.01 3.58 5.39
N PHE A 43 14.01 2.79 4.31
CA PHE A 43 12.87 2.70 3.39
C PHE A 43 11.81 1.78 3.98
N GLU A 44 10.73 2.37 4.52
CA GLU A 44 9.58 1.67 5.12
C GLU A 44 9.97 0.42 5.94
N PRO A 45 10.83 0.56 6.97
CA PRO A 45 11.41 -0.60 7.65
C PRO A 45 10.36 -1.50 8.31
N LEU A 46 9.24 -0.94 8.75
CA LEU A 46 8.15 -1.71 9.37
C LEU A 46 7.55 -2.76 8.44
N LEU A 47 7.49 -2.48 7.14
CA LEU A 47 6.95 -3.40 6.13
C LEU A 47 8.05 -4.17 5.41
N LEU A 48 9.11 -3.48 5.00
CA LEU A 48 10.10 -4.08 4.12
C LEU A 48 10.97 -5.12 4.84
N VAL A 49 11.22 -4.97 6.16
CA VAL A 49 11.98 -5.97 6.94
C VAL A 49 11.25 -7.32 7.00
N PRO A 50 9.98 -7.40 7.46
CA PRO A 50 9.27 -8.68 7.49
C PRO A 50 9.05 -9.26 6.08
N ILE A 51 8.79 -8.45 5.05
CA ILE A 51 8.68 -8.92 3.65
C ILE A 51 10.00 -9.56 3.19
N ALA A 52 11.12 -8.87 3.36
CA ALA A 52 12.42 -9.38 2.96
C ALA A 52 12.80 -10.65 3.73
N PHE A 53 12.44 -10.74 5.00
CA PHE A 53 12.69 -11.92 5.81
C PHE A 53 11.81 -13.11 5.39
N GLY A 54 10.53 -12.88 5.09
CA GLY A 54 9.64 -13.90 4.52
C GLY A 54 10.15 -14.43 3.17
N MET A 55 10.63 -13.51 2.30
CA MET A 55 11.29 -13.86 1.03
C MET A 55 12.53 -14.73 1.25
N LEU A 56 13.36 -14.39 2.25
CA LEU A 56 14.53 -15.19 2.61
C LEU A 56 14.13 -16.60 3.04
N LEU A 57 13.15 -16.72 3.93
CA LEU A 57 12.70 -17.99 4.47
C LEU A 57 12.16 -18.93 3.39
N VAL A 58 11.29 -18.46 2.49
CA VAL A 58 10.67 -19.32 1.46
C VAL A 58 11.69 -19.79 0.42
N ASN A 59 12.71 -18.99 0.15
CA ASN A 59 13.76 -19.38 -0.81
C ASN A 59 14.84 -20.30 -0.20
N ILE A 60 14.89 -20.42 1.14
CA ILE A 60 15.71 -21.42 1.84
C ILE A 60 14.90 -22.69 2.11
N TYR A 61 13.64 -22.54 2.54
CA TYR A 61 12.76 -23.63 2.93
C TYR A 61 11.34 -23.39 2.37
N PRO A 62 11.06 -23.82 1.12
CA PRO A 62 9.77 -23.61 0.45
C PRO A 62 8.56 -24.20 1.21
N ASP A 63 8.76 -25.28 1.95
CA ASP A 63 7.67 -25.95 2.70
C ASP A 63 7.10 -25.10 3.84
N ILE A 64 7.73 -23.98 4.19
CA ILE A 64 7.14 -23.00 5.12
C ILE A 64 5.83 -22.41 4.58
N MET A 65 5.61 -22.48 3.25
CA MET A 65 4.37 -22.09 2.56
C MET A 65 3.56 -23.28 2.04
N LEU A 66 3.91 -24.52 2.45
CA LEU A 66 3.23 -25.72 1.99
C LEU A 66 1.73 -25.67 2.37
N ARG A 67 0.86 -25.94 1.40
CA ARG A 67 -0.58 -26.06 1.65
C ARG A 67 -0.90 -27.37 2.39
N PRO A 68 -1.88 -27.39 3.30
CA PRO A 68 -2.27 -28.60 4.03
C PRO A 68 -2.55 -29.79 3.13
N GLU A 69 -3.17 -29.55 1.96
CA GLU A 69 -3.53 -30.56 0.95
C GLU A 69 -2.31 -31.30 0.38
N ASN A 70 -1.15 -30.63 0.34
CA ASN A 70 0.10 -31.17 -0.20
C ASN A 70 1.03 -31.72 0.89
N SER A 71 0.60 -31.66 2.16
CA SER A 71 1.38 -32.14 3.30
C SER A 71 1.02 -33.60 3.63
N ALA A 72 2.02 -34.42 3.90
CA ALA A 72 1.83 -35.84 4.24
C ALA A 72 0.99 -36.06 5.54
N ASN A 73 1.00 -35.08 6.43
CA ASN A 73 0.27 -35.11 7.71
C ASN A 73 -0.96 -34.21 7.75
N GLY A 74 -1.33 -33.57 6.63
CA GLY A 74 -2.45 -32.63 6.55
C GLY A 74 -2.22 -31.29 7.26
N VAL A 75 -0.98 -31.00 7.71
CA VAL A 75 -0.62 -29.75 8.35
C VAL A 75 0.21 -28.89 7.36
N GLY A 76 -0.23 -27.67 7.10
CA GLY A 76 0.46 -26.74 6.22
C GLY A 76 1.68 -26.10 6.89
N GLY A 77 2.48 -25.40 6.09
CA GLY A 77 3.58 -24.58 6.57
C GLY A 77 3.10 -23.37 7.38
N LEU A 78 3.92 -22.90 8.31
CA LEU A 78 3.55 -21.80 9.23
C LEU A 78 3.09 -20.53 8.47
N LEU A 79 3.83 -20.09 7.48
CA LEU A 79 3.54 -18.85 6.77
C LEU A 79 2.34 -19.00 5.82
N HIS A 80 1.98 -20.22 5.42
CA HIS A 80 0.73 -20.46 4.71
C HIS A 80 -0.50 -20.06 5.53
N TYR A 81 -0.52 -20.35 6.83
CA TYR A 81 -1.65 -19.95 7.69
C TYR A 81 -1.75 -18.42 7.87
N PHE A 82 -0.63 -17.70 7.90
CA PHE A 82 -0.65 -16.25 7.90
C PHE A 82 -1.18 -15.71 6.56
N TYR A 83 -0.76 -16.32 5.46
CA TYR A 83 -1.20 -15.97 4.11
C TYR A 83 -2.70 -16.18 3.89
N VAL A 84 -3.30 -17.21 4.50
CA VAL A 84 -4.76 -17.44 4.45
C VAL A 84 -5.54 -16.25 5.03
N LEU A 85 -5.00 -15.58 6.06
CA LEU A 85 -5.62 -14.37 6.61
C LEU A 85 -5.58 -13.19 5.62
N ASP A 86 -4.58 -13.14 4.74
CA ASP A 86 -4.52 -12.19 3.63
C ASP A 86 -5.55 -12.53 2.56
N GLU A 87 -5.64 -13.80 2.14
CA GLU A 87 -6.64 -14.28 1.18
C GLU A 87 -8.07 -13.98 1.66
N TRP A 88 -8.35 -14.15 2.95
CA TRP A 88 -9.63 -13.81 3.54
C TRP A 88 -9.85 -12.31 3.76
N SER A 89 -8.86 -11.48 3.39
CA SER A 89 -8.92 -10.02 3.53
C SER A 89 -9.05 -9.52 4.97
N ILE A 90 -8.66 -10.34 5.96
CA ILE A 90 -8.70 -9.99 7.38
C ILE A 90 -7.58 -8.99 7.69
N LEU A 91 -6.33 -9.33 7.32
CA LEU A 91 -5.18 -8.50 7.65
C LEU A 91 -5.26 -7.11 6.99
N PRO A 92 -5.60 -6.97 5.69
CA PRO A 92 -5.78 -5.66 5.07
C PRO A 92 -6.83 -4.78 5.77
N SER A 93 -7.97 -5.36 6.16
CA SER A 93 -9.03 -4.62 6.86
C SER A 93 -8.57 -4.13 8.23
N LEU A 94 -7.82 -4.94 8.99
CA LEU A 94 -7.25 -4.54 10.26
C LEU A 94 -6.17 -3.46 10.11
N ILE A 95 -5.38 -3.49 9.05
CA ILE A 95 -4.43 -2.41 8.73
C ILE A 95 -5.19 -1.10 8.53
N PHE A 96 -6.30 -1.11 7.78
CA PHE A 96 -7.12 0.08 7.59
C PHE A 96 -7.63 0.65 8.92
N MET A 97 -8.04 -0.20 9.87
CA MET A 97 -8.43 0.26 11.21
C MET A 97 -7.23 0.91 11.95
N GLY A 98 -6.06 0.29 11.91
CA GLY A 98 -4.85 0.85 12.50
C GLY A 98 -4.44 2.19 11.86
N VAL A 99 -4.48 2.28 10.53
CA VAL A 99 -4.23 3.53 9.78
C VAL A 99 -5.25 4.60 10.18
N GLY A 100 -6.53 4.26 10.30
CA GLY A 100 -7.58 5.19 10.77
C GLY A 100 -7.29 5.74 12.17
N ALA A 101 -6.85 4.87 13.09
CA ALA A 101 -6.49 5.28 14.45
C ALA A 101 -5.24 6.18 14.51
N GLN A 102 -4.32 6.05 13.54
CA GLN A 102 -3.14 6.90 13.44
C GLN A 102 -3.39 8.22 12.67
N THR A 103 -4.36 8.23 11.75
CA THR A 103 -4.59 9.33 10.81
C THR A 103 -5.32 10.51 11.46
N ASP A 104 -4.90 11.73 11.13
CA ASP A 104 -5.63 12.96 11.40
C ASP A 104 -6.32 13.45 10.11
N PHE A 105 -7.64 13.40 10.09
CA PHE A 105 -8.46 13.90 8.99
C PHE A 105 -8.76 15.40 9.09
N GLY A 106 -8.28 16.07 10.14
CA GLY A 106 -8.46 17.51 10.33
C GLY A 106 -8.13 18.35 9.10
N PRO A 107 -6.97 18.17 8.44
CA PRO A 107 -6.62 18.91 7.22
C PRO A 107 -7.63 18.73 6.08
N LEU A 108 -8.20 17.53 5.92
CA LEU A 108 -9.20 17.23 4.91
C LEU A 108 -10.54 17.89 5.25
N ILE A 109 -10.94 17.84 6.52
CA ILE A 109 -12.17 18.48 7.03
C ILE A 109 -12.06 20.02 6.90
N ALA A 110 -10.87 20.57 7.20
CA ALA A 110 -10.61 22.00 7.09
C ALA A 110 -10.69 22.51 5.65
N ASN A 111 -10.25 21.69 4.68
CA ASN A 111 -10.29 22.00 3.25
C ASN A 111 -10.87 20.84 2.42
N PRO A 112 -12.20 20.69 2.36
CA PRO A 112 -12.82 19.58 1.62
C PRO A 112 -12.49 19.55 0.11
N LYS A 113 -12.08 20.67 -0.48
CA LYS A 113 -11.64 20.71 -1.90
C LYS A 113 -10.44 19.81 -2.16
N SER A 114 -9.66 19.47 -1.13
CA SER A 114 -8.54 18.53 -1.23
C SER A 114 -8.95 17.09 -1.57
N PHE A 115 -10.24 16.73 -1.38
CA PHE A 115 -10.80 15.47 -1.92
C PHE A 115 -10.60 15.34 -3.44
N LEU A 116 -10.72 16.45 -4.16
CA LEU A 116 -10.56 16.45 -5.62
C LEU A 116 -9.13 16.09 -6.04
N LEU A 117 -8.13 16.48 -5.25
CA LEU A 117 -6.73 16.11 -5.51
C LEU A 117 -6.49 14.62 -5.23
N GLY A 118 -7.07 14.08 -4.16
CA GLY A 118 -7.05 12.63 -3.89
C GLY A 118 -7.75 11.84 -4.99
N ALA A 119 -8.92 12.31 -5.45
CA ALA A 119 -9.64 11.68 -6.56
C ALA A 119 -8.84 11.74 -7.88
N ALA A 120 -8.19 12.86 -8.18
CA ALA A 120 -7.37 13.00 -9.38
C ALA A 120 -6.18 12.03 -9.41
N ALA A 121 -5.56 11.77 -8.26
CA ALA A 121 -4.46 10.80 -8.17
C ALA A 121 -4.91 9.35 -8.47
N GLN A 122 -6.21 9.01 -8.27
CA GLN A 122 -6.75 7.70 -8.64
C GLN A 122 -6.74 7.45 -10.16
N PHE A 123 -6.51 8.47 -10.97
CA PHE A 123 -6.28 8.29 -12.40
C PHE A 123 -5.15 7.30 -12.69
N GLY A 124 -4.14 7.23 -11.80
CA GLY A 124 -3.08 6.23 -11.88
C GLY A 124 -3.60 4.78 -11.84
N ILE A 125 -4.64 4.52 -11.03
CA ILE A 125 -5.28 3.20 -10.93
C ILE A 125 -5.98 2.86 -12.26
N TYR A 126 -6.83 3.76 -12.76
CA TYR A 126 -7.60 3.49 -13.96
C TYR A 126 -6.72 3.43 -15.22
N ALA A 127 -5.68 4.28 -15.31
CA ALA A 127 -4.69 4.18 -16.40
C ALA A 127 -3.96 2.83 -16.35
N ALA A 128 -3.55 2.39 -15.17
CA ALA A 128 -2.89 1.09 -14.96
C ALA A 128 -3.80 -0.08 -15.36
N TYR A 129 -5.09 0.00 -15.07
CA TYR A 129 -6.07 -1.01 -15.48
C TYR A 129 -6.05 -1.23 -16.99
N PHE A 130 -6.19 -0.16 -17.78
CA PHE A 130 -6.16 -0.26 -19.23
C PHE A 130 -4.81 -0.74 -19.76
N ILE A 131 -3.70 -0.26 -19.19
CA ILE A 131 -2.36 -0.71 -19.58
C ILE A 131 -2.21 -2.21 -19.28
N ALA A 132 -2.69 -2.71 -18.13
CA ALA A 132 -2.66 -4.13 -17.78
C ALA A 132 -3.43 -4.99 -18.80
N ILE A 133 -4.62 -4.54 -19.24
CA ILE A 133 -5.39 -5.20 -20.31
C ILE A 133 -4.57 -5.26 -21.59
N PHE A 134 -3.95 -4.15 -22.03
CA PHE A 134 -3.07 -4.13 -23.21
C PHE A 134 -1.85 -5.04 -23.08
N MET A 135 -1.35 -5.26 -21.87
CA MET A 135 -0.24 -6.19 -21.60
C MET A 135 -0.69 -7.67 -21.59
N GLY A 136 -2.00 -7.96 -21.77
CA GLY A 136 -2.56 -9.29 -21.88
C GLY A 136 -3.03 -9.91 -20.57
N PHE A 137 -3.22 -9.13 -19.49
CA PHE A 137 -3.86 -9.61 -18.27
C PHE A 137 -5.39 -9.69 -18.45
N ASN A 138 -6.03 -10.65 -17.79
CA ASN A 138 -7.49 -10.69 -17.73
C ASN A 138 -8.04 -9.53 -16.89
N ASP A 139 -9.32 -9.21 -17.05
CA ASP A 139 -9.97 -8.05 -16.42
C ASP A 139 -9.81 -8.02 -14.90
N LYS A 140 -9.97 -9.17 -14.21
CA LYS A 140 -9.85 -9.26 -12.76
C LYS A 140 -8.40 -9.09 -12.29
N ALA A 141 -7.44 -9.70 -13.02
CA ALA A 141 -6.02 -9.51 -12.73
C ALA A 141 -5.60 -8.06 -12.98
N ALA A 142 -6.05 -7.47 -14.09
CA ALA A 142 -5.79 -6.07 -14.41
C ALA A 142 -6.32 -5.12 -13.33
N ALA A 143 -7.53 -5.38 -12.80
CA ALA A 143 -8.09 -4.60 -11.70
C ALA A 143 -7.27 -4.73 -10.41
N ALA A 144 -6.88 -5.98 -10.03
CA ALA A 144 -6.05 -6.20 -8.84
C ALA A 144 -4.68 -5.50 -8.95
N ILE A 145 -4.02 -5.64 -10.10
CA ILE A 145 -2.71 -5.01 -10.36
C ILE A 145 -2.81 -3.48 -10.37
N SER A 146 -3.90 -2.94 -10.92
CA SER A 146 -4.05 -1.50 -11.10
C SER A 146 -4.04 -0.69 -9.79
N ILE A 147 -4.49 -1.29 -8.69
CA ILE A 147 -4.52 -0.64 -7.37
C ILE A 147 -3.12 -0.18 -6.91
N ILE A 148 -2.07 -0.81 -7.41
CA ILE A 148 -0.68 -0.38 -7.14
C ILE A 148 -0.49 1.10 -7.50
N GLY A 149 -1.19 1.60 -8.53
CA GLY A 149 -1.16 3.02 -8.94
C GLY A 149 -1.66 4.00 -7.88
N GLY A 150 -2.46 3.53 -6.91
CA GLY A 150 -2.88 4.30 -5.75
C GLY A 150 -1.84 4.34 -4.62
N ALA A 151 -0.74 3.58 -4.73
CA ALA A 151 0.26 3.39 -3.67
C ALA A 151 -0.34 2.90 -2.35
N ASP A 152 -1.21 1.89 -2.43
CA ASP A 152 -1.94 1.31 -1.31
C ASP A 152 -1.76 -0.21 -1.29
N GLY A 153 -0.78 -0.67 -0.53
CA GLY A 153 -0.45 -2.09 -0.40
C GLY A 153 -1.62 -2.94 0.13
N PRO A 154 -2.20 -2.57 1.27
CA PRO A 154 -3.33 -3.29 1.86
C PRO A 154 -4.53 -3.41 0.91
N THR A 155 -4.92 -2.33 0.22
CA THR A 155 -6.02 -2.36 -0.76
C THR A 155 -5.69 -3.25 -1.96
N SER A 156 -4.42 -3.25 -2.43
CA SER A 156 -3.98 -4.11 -3.53
C SER A 156 -4.13 -5.60 -3.18
N ILE A 157 -3.73 -5.98 -1.96
CA ILE A 157 -3.87 -7.35 -1.44
C ILE A 157 -5.35 -7.69 -1.26
N PHE A 158 -6.13 -6.80 -0.65
CA PHE A 158 -7.56 -6.98 -0.45
C PHE A 158 -8.29 -7.28 -1.76
N LEU A 159 -8.05 -6.46 -2.79
CA LEU A 159 -8.73 -6.64 -4.06
C LEU A 159 -8.26 -7.90 -4.79
N ALA A 160 -6.96 -8.22 -4.76
CA ALA A 160 -6.43 -9.44 -5.36
C ALA A 160 -7.07 -10.70 -4.74
N GLY A 161 -7.19 -10.75 -3.40
CA GLY A 161 -7.87 -11.83 -2.69
C GLY A 161 -9.36 -11.92 -3.06
N LYS A 162 -10.08 -10.80 -3.00
CA LYS A 162 -11.52 -10.75 -3.33
C LYS A 162 -11.85 -11.12 -4.77
N LEU A 163 -10.98 -10.78 -5.72
CA LEU A 163 -11.13 -11.14 -7.13
C LEU A 163 -10.64 -12.57 -7.45
N GLY A 164 -10.14 -13.32 -6.46
CA GLY A 164 -9.59 -14.66 -6.64
C GLY A 164 -8.30 -14.69 -7.45
N GLN A 165 -7.53 -13.60 -7.46
CA GLN A 165 -6.27 -13.47 -8.19
C GLN A 165 -5.07 -13.80 -7.29
N THR A 166 -5.17 -14.89 -6.55
CA THR A 166 -4.20 -15.27 -5.51
C THR A 166 -2.80 -15.56 -6.06
N GLU A 167 -2.70 -16.00 -7.32
CA GLU A 167 -1.42 -16.21 -8.01
C GLU A 167 -0.60 -14.90 -8.19
N TYR A 168 -1.27 -13.75 -8.28
CA TYR A 168 -0.62 -12.43 -8.42
C TYR A 168 -0.47 -11.70 -7.09
N LEU A 169 -1.00 -12.23 -5.99
CA LEU A 169 -1.04 -11.56 -4.70
C LEU A 169 0.36 -11.20 -4.21
N GLY A 170 1.30 -12.13 -4.27
CA GLY A 170 2.70 -11.89 -3.93
C GLY A 170 3.38 -10.82 -4.80
N PRO A 171 3.41 -10.98 -6.13
CA PRO A 171 3.94 -9.94 -7.02
C PRO A 171 3.31 -8.56 -6.85
N ILE A 172 1.98 -8.49 -6.69
CA ILE A 172 1.25 -7.24 -6.46
C ILE A 172 1.68 -6.60 -5.14
N ALA A 173 1.71 -7.38 -4.07
CA ALA A 173 2.05 -6.87 -2.75
C ALA A 173 3.50 -6.37 -2.68
N VAL A 174 4.45 -7.16 -3.20
CA VAL A 174 5.86 -6.73 -3.23
C VAL A 174 6.04 -5.47 -4.08
N ALA A 175 5.39 -5.39 -5.24
CA ALA A 175 5.42 -4.18 -6.06
C ALA A 175 4.83 -2.97 -5.30
N ALA A 176 3.62 -3.11 -4.74
CA ALA A 176 2.94 -2.03 -4.02
C ALA A 176 3.78 -1.49 -2.85
N TYR A 177 4.28 -2.38 -1.98
CA TYR A 177 5.09 -1.95 -0.83
C TYR A 177 6.47 -1.42 -1.24
N SER A 178 7.09 -1.99 -2.28
CA SER A 178 8.36 -1.45 -2.79
C SER A 178 8.19 -0.03 -3.32
N TYR A 179 7.09 0.26 -4.04
CA TYR A 179 6.83 1.62 -4.54
C TYR A 179 6.44 2.58 -3.44
N MET A 180 5.70 2.15 -2.42
CA MET A 180 5.49 2.97 -1.22
C MET A 180 6.83 3.39 -0.60
N ALA A 181 7.79 2.47 -0.47
CA ALA A 181 9.12 2.77 0.04
C ALA A 181 9.92 3.71 -0.88
N LEU A 182 9.67 3.68 -2.19
CA LEU A 182 10.35 4.49 -3.20
C LEU A 182 9.66 5.84 -3.50
N VAL A 183 8.55 6.16 -2.84
CA VAL A 183 7.85 7.46 -2.97
C VAL A 183 8.80 8.65 -2.91
N PRO A 184 9.75 8.75 -1.94
CA PRO A 184 10.69 9.87 -1.85
C PRO A 184 11.67 9.99 -3.02
N ILE A 185 11.79 8.96 -3.85
CA ILE A 185 12.68 8.91 -5.02
C ILE A 185 11.88 9.17 -6.30
N ILE A 186 10.70 8.57 -6.44
CA ILE A 186 9.92 8.59 -7.68
C ILE A 186 9.15 9.90 -7.85
N GLN A 187 8.56 10.44 -6.77
CA GLN A 187 7.72 11.64 -6.86
C GLN A 187 8.49 12.93 -7.18
N PRO A 188 9.64 13.25 -6.53
CA PRO A 188 10.29 14.54 -6.72
C PRO A 188 10.66 14.87 -8.17
N PRO A 189 11.20 13.96 -8.98
CA PRO A 189 11.47 14.24 -10.40
C PRO A 189 10.21 14.64 -11.16
N ILE A 190 9.09 13.92 -10.95
CA ILE A 190 7.81 14.19 -11.62
C ILE A 190 7.28 15.56 -11.19
N MET A 191 7.27 15.83 -9.89
CA MET A 191 6.82 17.11 -9.33
C MET A 191 7.63 18.28 -9.90
N LYS A 192 8.96 18.16 -9.89
CA LYS A 192 9.86 19.22 -10.38
C LYS A 192 9.72 19.48 -11.86
N PHE A 193 9.51 18.43 -12.66
CA PHE A 193 9.38 18.54 -14.11
C PHE A 193 8.07 19.20 -14.54
N PHE A 194 6.97 18.88 -13.85
CA PHE A 194 5.63 19.35 -14.24
C PHE A 194 5.18 20.64 -13.53
N THR A 195 5.99 21.22 -12.65
CA THR A 195 5.69 22.51 -11.99
C THR A 195 6.77 23.54 -12.27
N THR A 196 6.37 24.80 -12.38
CA THR A 196 7.32 25.92 -12.51
C THR A 196 7.90 26.31 -11.15
N ASP A 197 9.00 27.04 -11.13
CA ASP A 197 9.62 27.48 -9.88
C ASP A 197 8.74 28.48 -9.11
N GLU A 198 7.94 29.26 -9.83
CA GLU A 198 6.94 30.17 -9.24
C GLU A 198 5.82 29.36 -8.56
N GLU A 199 5.30 28.34 -9.22
CA GLU A 199 4.27 27.45 -8.66
C GLU A 199 4.74 26.73 -7.38
N LYS A 200 6.00 26.30 -7.33
CA LYS A 200 6.60 25.63 -6.17
C LYS A 200 6.71 26.52 -4.95
N ARG A 201 6.83 27.86 -5.15
CA ARG A 201 6.97 28.87 -4.09
C ARG A 201 5.62 29.40 -3.57
N ILE A 202 4.49 29.00 -4.15
CA ILE A 202 3.17 29.44 -3.70
C ILE A 202 2.98 29.05 -2.23
N LYS A 203 2.74 30.04 -1.38
CA LYS A 203 2.40 29.85 0.03
C LYS A 203 0.89 29.74 0.16
N MET A 204 0.43 28.75 0.89
CA MET A 204 -0.98 28.55 1.14
C MET A 204 -1.39 29.21 2.46
N GLU A 205 -2.61 29.74 2.48
CA GLU A 205 -3.21 30.30 3.69
C GLU A 205 -3.41 29.22 4.76
N GLN A 206 -3.27 29.59 6.04
CA GLN A 206 -3.44 28.66 7.15
C GLN A 206 -4.84 27.99 7.11
N LEU A 207 -4.87 26.69 7.38
CA LEU A 207 -6.13 25.96 7.46
C LEU A 207 -6.99 26.46 8.62
N ARG A 208 -8.31 26.48 8.43
CA ARG A 208 -9.23 26.81 9.51
C ARG A 208 -9.14 25.78 10.66
N PRO A 209 -9.38 26.21 11.90
CA PRO A 209 -9.53 25.26 13.00
C PRO A 209 -10.74 24.35 12.76
N VAL A 210 -10.61 23.08 13.14
CA VAL A 210 -11.67 22.06 13.05
C VAL A 210 -12.14 21.75 14.46
N SER A 211 -13.47 21.79 14.68
CA SER A 211 -14.06 21.48 15.97
C SER A 211 -14.02 19.98 16.26
N GLN A 212 -14.04 19.60 17.54
CA GLN A 212 -14.07 18.20 17.96
C GLN A 212 -15.33 17.47 17.43
N LEU A 213 -16.46 18.17 17.37
CA LEU A 213 -17.69 17.61 16.82
C LEU A 213 -17.55 17.26 15.33
N GLU A 214 -16.92 18.14 14.52
CA GLU A 214 -16.65 17.83 13.11
C GLU A 214 -15.76 16.59 12.96
N LYS A 215 -14.72 16.45 13.80
CA LYS A 215 -13.82 15.29 13.80
C LYS A 215 -14.53 14.00 14.19
N ILE A 216 -15.47 14.02 15.12
CA ILE A 216 -16.27 12.84 15.51
C ILE A 216 -17.30 12.48 14.43
N LEU A 217 -17.97 13.47 13.86
CA LEU A 217 -19.01 13.24 12.84
C LEU A 217 -18.42 12.78 11.50
N PHE A 218 -17.23 13.22 11.17
CA PHE A 218 -16.59 12.92 9.88
C PHE A 218 -16.52 11.41 9.59
N PRO A 219 -15.95 10.54 10.44
CA PRO A 219 -15.87 9.10 10.16
C PRO A 219 -17.25 8.45 10.08
N ILE A 220 -18.23 8.92 10.84
CA ILE A 220 -19.61 8.40 10.80
C ILE A 220 -20.25 8.75 9.45
N ILE A 221 -20.18 10.02 9.05
CA ILE A 221 -20.77 10.51 7.79
C ILE A 221 -20.10 9.82 6.60
N VAL A 222 -18.77 9.73 6.57
CA VAL A 222 -18.04 9.07 5.47
C VAL A 222 -18.44 7.59 5.37
N THR A 223 -18.52 6.88 6.51
CA THR A 223 -18.96 5.48 6.51
C THR A 223 -20.36 5.34 5.93
N VAL A 224 -21.32 6.12 6.43
CA VAL A 224 -22.71 6.04 5.99
C VAL A 224 -22.83 6.38 4.50
N VAL A 225 -22.27 7.51 4.07
CA VAL A 225 -22.41 7.96 2.68
C VAL A 225 -21.71 6.99 1.71
N VAL A 226 -20.46 6.62 1.99
CA VAL A 226 -19.69 5.78 1.07
C VAL A 226 -20.26 4.36 1.02
N CYS A 227 -20.61 3.76 2.17
CA CYS A 227 -21.13 2.39 2.19
C CYS A 227 -22.58 2.28 1.70
N LEU A 228 -23.39 3.35 1.78
CA LEU A 228 -24.71 3.37 1.13
C LEU A 228 -24.62 3.43 -0.39
N ILE A 229 -23.64 4.17 -0.92
CA ILE A 229 -23.42 4.26 -2.37
C ILE A 229 -22.73 2.98 -2.90
N LEU A 230 -21.74 2.49 -2.17
CA LEU A 230 -20.89 1.37 -2.58
C LEU A 230 -20.65 0.41 -1.39
N PRO A 231 -21.58 -0.52 -1.09
CA PRO A 231 -21.49 -1.40 0.09
C PRO A 231 -20.22 -2.24 0.14
N THR A 232 -19.67 -2.61 -1.01
CA THR A 232 -18.42 -3.38 -1.13
C THR A 232 -17.19 -2.71 -0.52
N THR A 233 -17.24 -1.40 -0.25
CA THR A 233 -16.15 -0.66 0.43
C THR A 233 -16.14 -0.82 1.94
N ALA A 234 -17.24 -1.35 2.54
CA ALA A 234 -17.39 -1.41 4.00
C ALA A 234 -16.21 -2.08 4.74
N PRO A 235 -15.59 -3.17 4.25
CA PRO A 235 -14.44 -3.77 4.94
C PRO A 235 -13.22 -2.84 5.03
N LEU A 236 -13.00 -1.96 4.07
CA LEU A 236 -11.87 -1.04 4.05
C LEU A 236 -12.24 0.31 4.65
N VAL A 237 -13.20 1.01 4.05
CA VAL A 237 -13.61 2.36 4.50
C VAL A 237 -14.24 2.30 5.90
N GLY A 238 -15.07 1.30 6.17
CA GLY A 238 -15.69 1.13 7.49
C GLY A 238 -14.64 0.91 8.59
N MET A 239 -13.65 0.05 8.34
CA MET A 239 -12.57 -0.19 9.31
C MET A 239 -11.64 1.02 9.47
N LEU A 240 -11.32 1.74 8.39
CA LEU A 240 -10.58 3.00 8.45
C LEU A 240 -11.30 4.03 9.34
N MET A 241 -12.60 4.20 9.10
CA MET A 241 -13.42 5.18 9.83
C MET A 241 -13.68 4.73 11.28
N LEU A 242 -13.78 3.42 11.54
CA LEU A 242 -13.87 2.89 12.89
C LEU A 242 -12.62 3.21 13.72
N GLY A 243 -11.43 2.98 13.16
CA GLY A 243 -10.18 3.34 13.81
C GLY A 243 -10.08 4.84 14.09
N ASN A 244 -10.49 5.66 13.13
CA ASN A 244 -10.53 7.12 13.31
C ASN A 244 -11.55 7.55 14.37
N LEU A 245 -12.72 6.93 14.42
CA LEU A 245 -13.72 7.20 15.45
C LEU A 245 -13.20 6.83 16.85
N PHE A 246 -12.43 5.74 17.01
CA PHE A 246 -11.79 5.44 18.30
C PHE A 246 -10.92 6.61 18.76
N LYS A 247 -10.11 7.17 17.87
CA LYS A 247 -9.22 8.29 18.15
C LYS A 247 -10.01 9.56 18.50
N GLU A 248 -10.91 9.97 17.62
CA GLU A 248 -11.55 11.28 17.72
C GLU A 248 -12.66 11.32 18.79
N SER A 249 -13.24 10.17 19.16
CA SER A 249 -14.22 10.10 20.24
C SER A 249 -13.64 10.47 21.62
N GLY A 250 -12.35 10.17 21.83
CA GLY A 250 -11.64 10.43 23.09
C GLY A 250 -12.06 9.55 24.28
N VAL A 251 -13.11 8.73 24.13
CA VAL A 251 -13.68 7.91 25.22
C VAL A 251 -13.14 6.49 25.29
N VAL A 252 -12.48 6.01 24.24
CA VAL A 252 -11.94 4.64 24.13
C VAL A 252 -10.43 4.65 23.84
N LYS A 253 -9.68 5.39 24.63
CA LYS A 253 -8.23 5.58 24.44
C LYS A 253 -7.46 4.26 24.34
N GLN A 254 -7.85 3.25 25.11
CA GLN A 254 -7.22 1.92 25.10
C GLN A 254 -7.43 1.22 23.74
N LEU A 255 -8.60 1.35 23.11
CA LEU A 255 -8.84 0.81 21.78
C LEU A 255 -8.02 1.56 20.73
N THR A 256 -7.91 2.88 20.85
CA THR A 256 -7.08 3.71 19.97
C THR A 256 -5.61 3.28 20.05
N GLU A 257 -5.07 3.17 21.25
CA GLU A 257 -3.66 2.76 21.47
C GLU A 257 -3.41 1.34 20.95
N THR A 258 -4.34 0.42 21.22
CA THR A 258 -4.24 -0.96 20.73
C THR A 258 -4.28 -1.02 19.21
N ALA A 259 -5.24 -0.35 18.57
CA ALA A 259 -5.40 -0.34 17.11
C ALA A 259 -4.21 0.33 16.41
N ALA A 260 -3.75 1.47 16.94
CA ALA A 260 -2.67 2.26 16.34
C ALA A 260 -1.27 1.64 16.53
N ASN A 261 -1.08 0.80 17.54
CA ASN A 261 0.24 0.27 17.91
C ASN A 261 0.25 -1.27 17.90
N ALA A 262 -0.19 -1.92 18.97
CA ALA A 262 0.01 -3.36 19.15
C ALA A 262 -0.65 -4.20 18.04
N MET A 263 -1.93 -3.94 17.75
CA MET A 263 -2.65 -4.65 16.69
C MET A 263 -2.01 -4.37 15.32
N MET A 264 -1.73 -3.10 15.01
CA MET A 264 -1.13 -2.71 13.74
C MET A 264 0.21 -3.41 13.52
N TYR A 265 1.08 -3.47 14.54
CA TYR A 265 2.38 -4.13 14.42
C TYR A 265 2.28 -5.65 14.30
N ILE A 266 1.35 -6.29 15.04
CA ILE A 266 1.08 -7.73 14.89
C ILE A 266 0.63 -8.03 13.45
N VAL A 267 -0.33 -7.28 12.94
CA VAL A 267 -0.86 -7.45 11.58
C VAL A 267 0.24 -7.23 10.53
N VAL A 268 1.08 -6.22 10.71
CA VAL A 268 2.23 -5.93 9.82
C VAL A 268 3.24 -7.07 9.82
N ILE A 269 3.51 -7.70 10.97
CA ILE A 269 4.40 -8.87 11.05
C ILE A 269 3.80 -10.04 10.26
N LEU A 270 2.54 -10.37 10.50
CA LEU A 270 1.85 -11.49 9.84
C LEU A 270 1.79 -11.27 8.33
N LEU A 271 1.29 -10.10 7.90
CA LEU A 271 1.15 -9.74 6.50
C LEU A 271 2.52 -9.65 5.80
N GLY A 272 3.48 -8.94 6.39
CA GLY A 272 4.77 -8.76 5.75
C GLY A 272 5.52 -10.08 5.55
N THR A 273 5.53 -10.96 6.56
CA THR A 273 6.20 -12.26 6.45
C THR A 273 5.48 -13.21 5.47
N SER A 274 4.14 -13.25 5.47
CA SER A 274 3.36 -14.07 4.54
C SER A 274 3.51 -13.59 3.10
N VAL A 275 3.39 -12.29 2.85
CA VAL A 275 3.60 -11.67 1.54
C VAL A 275 5.03 -11.93 1.03
N GLY A 276 6.03 -11.73 1.88
CA GLY A 276 7.41 -12.07 1.52
C GLY A 276 7.58 -13.52 1.13
N ALA A 277 6.92 -14.43 1.83
CA ALA A 277 6.98 -15.86 1.55
C ALA A 277 6.25 -16.28 0.26
N THR A 278 5.42 -15.43 -0.34
CA THR A 278 4.86 -15.68 -1.69
C THR A 278 5.85 -15.43 -2.81
N THR A 279 7.04 -14.89 -2.53
CA THR A 279 8.07 -14.56 -3.50
C THR A 279 9.12 -15.64 -3.63
N SER A 280 8.70 -16.90 -3.77
CA SER A 280 9.61 -17.98 -4.17
C SER A 280 10.22 -17.71 -5.56
N ALA A 281 11.39 -18.27 -5.84
CA ALA A 281 12.05 -18.12 -7.14
C ALA A 281 11.11 -18.50 -8.30
N GLU A 282 10.37 -19.59 -8.15
CA GLU A 282 9.44 -20.08 -9.16
C GLU A 282 8.26 -19.13 -9.40
N ALA A 283 7.77 -18.46 -8.36
CA ALA A 283 6.66 -17.52 -8.46
C ALA A 283 7.12 -16.14 -8.96
N PHE A 284 8.27 -15.67 -8.49
CA PHE A 284 8.70 -14.27 -8.69
C PHE A 284 9.52 -14.04 -9.95
N LEU A 285 10.35 -15.01 -10.39
CA LEU A 285 11.21 -14.87 -11.57
C LEU A 285 10.47 -15.15 -12.89
N LYS A 286 9.16 -14.91 -12.94
CA LYS A 286 8.33 -15.01 -14.14
C LYS A 286 8.26 -13.69 -14.88
N VAL A 287 8.13 -13.74 -16.21
CA VAL A 287 7.91 -12.56 -17.05
C VAL A 287 6.66 -11.78 -16.61
N THR A 288 5.63 -12.48 -16.16
CA THR A 288 4.39 -11.89 -15.63
C THR A 288 4.65 -11.01 -14.42
N THR A 289 5.50 -11.45 -13.49
CA THR A 289 5.89 -10.68 -12.31
C THR A 289 6.66 -9.42 -12.70
N LEU A 290 7.60 -9.52 -13.66
CA LEU A 290 8.34 -8.36 -14.17
C LEU A 290 7.39 -7.34 -14.83
N LYS A 291 6.37 -7.82 -15.56
CA LYS A 291 5.31 -6.96 -16.11
C LYS A 291 4.55 -6.22 -15.00
N ILE A 292 4.16 -6.92 -13.91
CA ILE A 292 3.46 -6.30 -12.76
C ILE A 292 4.33 -5.23 -12.10
N VAL A 293 5.60 -5.53 -11.88
CA VAL A 293 6.56 -4.57 -11.30
C VAL A 293 6.72 -3.35 -12.21
N ALA A 294 6.96 -3.53 -13.50
CA ALA A 294 7.08 -2.40 -14.43
C ALA A 294 5.80 -1.56 -14.51
N LEU A 295 4.64 -2.24 -14.60
CA LEU A 295 3.34 -1.58 -14.65
C LEU A 295 3.07 -0.78 -13.38
N GLY A 296 3.40 -1.32 -12.22
CA GLY A 296 3.23 -0.63 -10.94
C GLY A 296 4.01 0.68 -10.86
N LEU A 297 5.25 0.70 -11.36
CA LEU A 297 6.05 1.92 -11.43
C LEU A 297 5.40 2.98 -12.34
N ILE A 298 4.95 2.57 -13.52
CA ILE A 298 4.26 3.43 -14.47
C ILE A 298 2.97 3.97 -13.85
N ALA A 299 2.17 3.09 -13.24
CA ALA A 299 0.91 3.44 -12.59
C ALA A 299 1.09 4.49 -11.48
N PHE A 300 2.08 4.29 -10.63
CA PHE A 300 2.41 5.21 -9.56
C PHE A 300 2.88 6.59 -10.09
N ALA A 301 3.68 6.59 -11.15
CA ALA A 301 4.09 7.80 -11.83
C ALA A 301 2.89 8.57 -12.41
N PHE A 302 1.93 7.86 -13.05
CA PHE A 302 0.69 8.46 -13.56
C PHE A 302 -0.20 9.02 -12.45
N GLY A 303 -0.33 8.35 -11.31
CA GLY A 303 -1.08 8.87 -10.16
C GLY A 303 -0.49 10.17 -9.62
N THR A 304 0.84 10.20 -9.44
CA THR A 304 1.56 11.41 -9.04
C THR A 304 1.38 12.54 -10.05
N LEU A 305 1.54 12.23 -11.33
CA LEU A 305 1.40 13.19 -12.43
C LEU A 305 0.00 13.80 -12.48
N ALA A 306 -1.03 12.95 -12.43
CA ALA A 306 -2.43 13.38 -12.47
C ALA A 306 -2.76 14.30 -11.28
N GLY A 307 -2.30 13.95 -10.08
CA GLY A 307 -2.46 14.78 -8.90
C GLY A 307 -1.80 16.16 -9.06
N VAL A 308 -0.56 16.21 -9.55
CA VAL A 308 0.17 17.47 -9.81
C VAL A 308 -0.52 18.32 -10.88
N ILE A 309 -0.92 17.71 -12.00
CA ILE A 309 -1.62 18.43 -13.08
C ILE A 309 -2.94 19.00 -12.57
N PHE A 310 -3.71 18.21 -11.82
CA PHE A 310 -4.95 18.71 -11.23
C PHE A 310 -4.69 19.80 -10.19
N GLY A 311 -3.60 19.70 -9.44
CA GLY A 311 -3.10 20.77 -8.55
C GLY A 311 -2.84 22.06 -9.31
N LYS A 312 -2.27 21.99 -10.53
CA LYS A 312 -2.09 23.18 -11.41
C LYS A 312 -3.43 23.75 -11.88
N VAL A 313 -4.38 22.89 -12.23
CA VAL A 313 -5.74 23.34 -12.57
C VAL A 313 -6.37 24.07 -11.40
N MET A 314 -6.29 23.50 -10.18
CA MET A 314 -6.79 24.16 -8.98
C MET A 314 -6.05 25.47 -8.66
N CYS A 315 -4.75 25.51 -8.84
CA CYS A 315 -3.94 26.72 -8.71
C CYS A 315 -4.48 27.83 -9.62
N LYS A 316 -4.70 27.50 -10.91
CA LYS A 316 -5.20 28.44 -11.91
C LYS A 316 -6.63 28.93 -11.60
N VAL A 317 -7.53 28.01 -11.23
CA VAL A 317 -8.91 28.33 -10.89
C VAL A 317 -9.03 29.17 -9.62
N THR A 318 -8.13 28.98 -8.66
CA THR A 318 -8.12 29.71 -7.39
C THR A 318 -7.31 31.03 -7.45
N GLY A 319 -6.78 31.40 -8.61
CA GLY A 319 -5.96 32.61 -8.76
C GLY A 319 -4.62 32.54 -8.02
N GLY A 320 -3.96 31.38 -8.02
CA GLY A 320 -2.63 31.19 -7.42
C GLY A 320 -2.63 30.86 -5.92
N LYS A 321 -3.76 30.49 -5.34
CA LYS A 321 -3.87 30.18 -3.90
C LYS A 321 -3.52 28.74 -3.52
N VAL A 322 -3.50 27.83 -4.47
CA VAL A 322 -3.19 26.41 -4.24
C VAL A 322 -1.84 26.06 -4.83
N ASN A 323 -0.93 25.54 -4.01
CA ASN A 323 0.35 25.07 -4.49
C ASN A 323 0.18 23.70 -5.19
N PRO A 324 0.54 23.57 -6.48
CA PRO A 324 0.36 22.33 -7.23
C PRO A 324 1.10 21.12 -6.65
N LEU A 325 2.17 21.34 -5.89
CA LEU A 325 2.94 20.26 -5.28
C LEU A 325 2.11 19.38 -4.35
N ILE A 326 1.07 19.94 -3.68
CA ILE A 326 0.23 19.16 -2.78
C ILE A 326 -0.60 18.10 -3.51
N GLY A 327 -0.80 18.25 -4.82
CA GLY A 327 -1.49 17.27 -5.65
C GLY A 327 -0.76 15.93 -5.74
N SER A 328 0.58 15.93 -5.67
CA SER A 328 1.37 14.69 -5.63
C SER A 328 1.06 13.83 -4.41
N ALA A 329 0.55 14.43 -3.33
CA ALA A 329 0.17 13.72 -2.11
C ALA A 329 -1.18 12.99 -2.22
N GLY A 330 -1.92 13.14 -3.33
CA GLY A 330 -3.20 12.46 -3.54
C GLY A 330 -3.13 10.93 -3.63
N VAL A 331 -1.95 10.34 -3.68
CA VAL A 331 -1.72 8.90 -3.54
C VAL A 331 -1.84 8.46 -2.07
N SER A 332 -2.17 7.19 -1.85
CA SER A 332 -2.52 6.64 -0.52
C SER A 332 -1.32 6.43 0.43
N ALA A 333 -0.09 6.75 0.04
CA ALA A 333 1.11 6.59 0.88
C ALA A 333 1.16 7.63 2.01
N VAL A 334 0.40 7.41 3.08
CA VAL A 334 0.26 8.33 4.24
C VAL A 334 1.29 7.98 5.33
N PRO A 335 1.98 8.95 5.91
CA PRO A 335 2.06 10.39 5.56
C PRO A 335 3.21 10.72 4.60
N MET A 336 3.78 9.72 3.95
CA MET A 336 5.04 9.83 3.21
C MET A 336 4.92 10.77 2.01
N ALA A 337 3.87 10.65 1.20
CA ALA A 337 3.67 11.51 0.03
C ALA A 337 3.49 12.99 0.43
N ALA A 338 2.81 13.27 1.54
CA ALA A 338 2.70 14.62 2.09
C ALA A 338 4.05 15.19 2.53
N ARG A 339 4.91 14.37 3.16
CA ARG A 339 6.28 14.77 3.53
C ARG A 339 7.15 15.06 2.31
N VAL A 340 6.96 14.31 1.21
CA VAL A 340 7.67 14.57 -0.05
C VAL A 340 7.24 15.91 -0.64
N SER A 341 5.93 16.22 -0.65
CA SER A 341 5.43 17.53 -1.09
C SER A 341 6.04 18.66 -0.27
N GLN A 342 6.11 18.53 1.06
CA GLN A 342 6.77 19.47 1.95
C GLN A 342 8.26 19.63 1.62
N LYS A 343 8.98 18.52 1.45
CA LYS A 343 10.42 18.52 1.17
C LYS A 343 10.72 19.24 -0.13
N VAL A 344 9.99 18.92 -1.21
CA VAL A 344 10.18 19.58 -2.51
C VAL A 344 9.83 21.07 -2.43
N GLY A 345 8.77 21.47 -1.75
CA GLY A 345 8.42 22.87 -1.54
C GLY A 345 9.50 23.63 -0.78
N ALA A 346 10.05 23.06 0.29
CA ALA A 346 11.11 23.65 1.10
C ALA A 346 12.45 23.83 0.36
N GLU A 347 12.74 23.03 -0.68
CA GLU A 347 13.92 23.21 -1.52
C GLU A 347 13.88 24.54 -2.32
N TYR A 348 12.68 25.05 -2.63
CA TYR A 348 12.47 26.30 -3.39
C TYR A 348 12.15 27.49 -2.50
N ASP A 349 11.52 27.28 -1.36
CA ASP A 349 11.28 28.26 -0.30
C ASP A 349 11.24 27.56 1.07
N PRO A 350 12.32 27.69 1.88
CA PRO A 350 12.40 27.04 3.20
C PRO A 350 11.31 27.49 4.19
N THR A 351 10.65 28.62 3.92
CA THR A 351 9.55 29.14 4.75
C THR A 351 8.17 28.65 4.30
N ASN A 352 8.11 27.79 3.28
CA ASN A 352 6.85 27.27 2.74
C ASN A 352 6.46 25.98 3.45
N PHE A 353 5.42 26.02 4.28
CA PHE A 353 4.92 24.89 5.06
C PHE A 353 3.73 24.23 4.37
N LEU A 354 4.00 23.27 3.47
CA LEU A 354 2.97 22.57 2.71
C LEU A 354 2.43 21.30 3.38
N LEU A 355 3.09 20.80 4.44
CA LEU A 355 2.77 19.50 5.02
C LEU A 355 1.29 19.34 5.37
N MET A 356 0.73 20.28 6.14
CA MET A 356 -0.67 20.21 6.56
C MET A 356 -1.64 20.29 5.38
N HIS A 357 -1.30 21.07 4.36
CA HIS A 357 -2.10 21.17 3.13
C HIS A 357 -2.01 19.91 2.28
N ALA A 358 -0.85 19.26 2.24
CA ALA A 358 -0.64 18.00 1.54
C ALA A 358 -1.27 16.79 2.25
N MET A 359 -1.44 16.86 3.57
CA MET A 359 -2.14 15.81 4.34
C MET A 359 -3.60 15.65 3.91
N GLY A 360 -4.30 16.74 3.55
CA GLY A 360 -5.68 16.67 3.06
C GLY A 360 -5.84 15.75 1.85
N PRO A 361 -5.16 16.03 0.71
CA PRO A 361 -5.15 15.11 -0.44
C PRO A 361 -4.66 13.71 -0.11
N ASN A 362 -3.67 13.58 0.78
CA ASN A 362 -3.06 12.30 1.11
C ASN A 362 -4.04 11.35 1.80
N VAL A 363 -4.79 11.84 2.79
CA VAL A 363 -5.81 11.02 3.45
C VAL A 363 -7.05 10.82 2.57
N ALA A 364 -7.37 11.78 1.68
CA ALA A 364 -8.39 11.59 0.65
C ALA A 364 -8.02 10.46 -0.33
N GLY A 365 -6.73 10.31 -0.63
CA GLY A 365 -6.20 9.22 -1.45
C GLY A 365 -6.52 7.85 -0.89
N VAL A 366 -6.39 7.65 0.44
CA VAL A 366 -6.73 6.37 1.10
C VAL A 366 -8.20 6.00 0.88
N ILE A 367 -9.09 6.96 1.10
CA ILE A 367 -10.53 6.76 0.85
C ILE A 367 -10.75 6.47 -0.65
N GLY A 368 -10.10 7.24 -1.54
CA GLY A 368 -10.21 7.10 -2.98
C GLY A 368 -9.78 5.71 -3.48
N THR A 369 -8.66 5.18 -2.98
CA THR A 369 -8.17 3.85 -3.35
C THR A 369 -9.11 2.75 -2.87
N ALA A 370 -9.63 2.84 -1.64
CA ALA A 370 -10.62 1.91 -1.12
C ALA A 370 -11.94 1.96 -1.92
N VAL A 371 -12.37 3.14 -2.35
CA VAL A 371 -13.54 3.32 -3.23
C VAL A 371 -13.27 2.73 -4.62
N ALA A 372 -12.07 2.90 -5.18
CA ALA A 372 -11.70 2.28 -6.45
C ALA A 372 -11.75 0.75 -6.38
N ALA A 373 -11.22 0.15 -5.30
CA ALA A 373 -11.32 -1.30 -5.07
C ALA A 373 -12.77 -1.77 -4.97
N GLY A 374 -13.59 -1.08 -4.18
CA GLY A 374 -15.03 -1.38 -4.09
C GLY A 374 -15.76 -1.23 -5.43
N THR A 375 -15.38 -0.25 -6.24
CA THR A 375 -15.93 -0.07 -7.59
C THR A 375 -15.61 -1.27 -8.49
N PHE A 376 -14.36 -1.75 -8.50
CA PHE A 376 -14.01 -2.96 -9.22
C PHE A 376 -14.78 -4.18 -8.73
N MET A 377 -14.94 -4.35 -7.41
CA MET A 377 -15.75 -5.44 -6.86
C MET A 377 -17.20 -5.37 -7.34
N ALA A 378 -17.81 -4.18 -7.32
CA ALA A 378 -19.16 -3.98 -7.81
C ALA A 378 -19.29 -4.29 -9.31
N ILE A 379 -18.33 -3.83 -10.14
CA ILE A 379 -18.30 -4.12 -11.60
C ILE A 379 -18.23 -5.62 -11.87
N PHE A 380 -17.46 -6.37 -11.07
CA PHE A 380 -17.32 -7.83 -11.23
C PHE A 380 -18.38 -8.65 -10.46
N GLY A 381 -19.36 -8.01 -9.83
CA GLY A 381 -20.45 -8.68 -9.10
C GLY A 381 -19.97 -9.45 -7.86
N ILE A 382 -18.90 -9.00 -7.21
CA ILE A 382 -18.35 -9.61 -6.00
C ILE A 382 -18.86 -8.82 -4.79
N VAL A 383 -19.46 -9.56 -3.86
CA VAL A 383 -20.02 -9.00 -2.60
C VAL A 383 -19.13 -9.33 -1.42
#